data_934b10a96ad24e1b3b340829dc8ec0a6
#
_entry.id   934b10a96ad24e1b3b340829dc8ec0a6
#
_cell.length_a   1.000
_cell.length_b   1.000
_cell.length_c   1.000
_cell.angle_alpha   90.00
_cell.angle_beta   90.00
_cell.angle_gamma   90.00
#
_symmetry.space_group_name_H-M   'P 1'
#
loop_
_entity.id
_entity.type
_entity.pdbx_description
1 polymer ?
#
loop_
_entity_poly.entity_id
_entity_poly.type
_entity_poly.pdbx_seq_one_letter_code
_entity_poly.pdbx_strand_id
1 'polypeptide(L)'
;MGAIDIDYGSLGIGLLLMLIPVYFLWHFKTGLLKPVLIGTVRMIIQLFLIGAYLRFLFEWNNPFINFLWVIIMVGVAAETALTRTRLKRGILMIPISIAFFVTVVLVGLYFLGFVLKLDNIFSAQYFIPVFGIIMGNMLGVNVIGLNTYYAGLRRDCLLYTSPSPRDRT
;
A
#
# COMPACT_ATOMS: atom_id res chain seq x y z
N MET A 1 9.53 15.54 21.07
CA MET A 1 8.89 14.39 21.73
C MET A 1 9.54 13.14 21.16
N GLY A 2 10.38 12.45 21.96
CA GLY A 2 11.04 11.22 21.54
C GLY A 2 10.02 10.11 21.29
N ALA A 3 10.24 9.30 20.27
CA ALA A 3 9.48 8.08 20.09
C ALA A 3 9.59 7.24 21.36
N ILE A 4 8.46 6.70 21.82
CA ILE A 4 8.44 5.81 22.98
C ILE A 4 9.25 4.57 22.59
N ASP A 5 10.34 4.31 23.28
CA ASP A 5 11.11 3.09 23.11
C ASP A 5 10.24 1.90 23.51
N ILE A 6 9.83 1.14 22.50
CA ILE A 6 9.04 -0.08 22.71
C ILE A 6 10.01 -1.17 23.17
N ASP A 7 9.79 -1.66 24.38
CA ASP A 7 10.55 -2.77 24.94
C ASP A 7 10.39 -4.04 24.06
N TYR A 8 11.47 -4.78 23.89
CA TYR A 8 11.48 -6.03 23.11
C TYR A 8 10.45 -7.06 23.63
N GLY A 9 10.13 -7.00 24.93
CA GLY A 9 9.08 -7.83 25.53
C GLY A 9 7.69 -7.49 24.98
N SER A 10 7.37 -6.21 24.86
CA SER A 10 6.10 -5.71 24.31
C SER A 10 5.96 -6.06 22.83
N LEU A 11 7.07 -6.03 22.08
CA LEU A 11 7.11 -6.41 20.67
C LEU A 11 6.88 -7.92 20.50
N GLY A 12 7.44 -8.75 21.41
CA GLY A 12 7.18 -10.19 21.47
C GLY A 12 5.71 -10.52 21.75
N ILE A 13 5.07 -9.81 22.68
CA ILE A 13 3.64 -9.97 22.99
C ILE A 13 2.78 -9.59 21.76
N GLY A 14 3.13 -8.52 21.05
CA GLY A 14 2.47 -8.13 19.80
C GLY A 14 2.56 -9.22 18.72
N LEU A 15 3.71 -9.89 18.60
CA LEU A 15 3.88 -11.00 17.67
C LEU A 15 3.09 -12.25 18.09
N LEU A 16 2.90 -12.50 19.39
CA LEU A 16 2.07 -13.59 19.90
C LEU A 16 0.62 -13.47 19.46
N LEU A 17 0.10 -12.24 19.31
CA LEU A 17 -1.25 -12.01 18.77
C LEU A 17 -1.44 -12.63 17.38
N MET A 18 -0.37 -12.76 16.60
CA MET A 18 -0.41 -13.41 15.28
C MET A 18 -0.64 -14.93 15.36
N LEU A 19 -0.42 -15.55 16.51
CA LEU A 19 -0.70 -16.98 16.70
C LEU A 19 -2.20 -17.28 16.66
N ILE A 20 -3.06 -16.31 17.02
CA ILE A 20 -4.53 -16.49 17.02
C ILE A 20 -5.04 -16.80 15.61
N PRO A 21 -4.82 -15.95 14.58
CA PRO A 21 -5.26 -16.27 13.22
C PRO A 21 -4.58 -17.53 12.66
N VAL A 22 -3.32 -17.79 12.99
CA VAL A 22 -2.61 -19.00 12.56
C VAL A 22 -3.26 -20.25 13.15
N TYR A 23 -3.65 -20.22 14.45
CA TYR A 23 -4.37 -21.30 15.10
C TYR A 23 -5.73 -21.58 14.41
N PHE A 24 -6.50 -20.55 14.11
CA PHE A 24 -7.77 -20.71 13.40
C PHE A 24 -7.59 -21.31 12.00
N LEU A 25 -6.59 -20.86 11.24
CA LEU A 25 -6.27 -21.40 9.92
C LEU A 25 -5.88 -22.88 9.96
N TRP A 26 -5.17 -23.28 11.02
CA TRP A 26 -4.80 -24.65 11.25
C TRP A 26 -6.03 -25.50 11.66
N HIS A 27 -6.84 -25.00 12.59
CA HIS A 27 -8.05 -25.70 13.09
C HIS A 27 -9.07 -25.94 11.98
N PHE A 28 -9.32 -24.92 11.14
CA PHE A 28 -10.29 -25.05 10.04
C PHE A 28 -9.72 -25.74 8.79
N LYS A 29 -8.49 -26.22 8.82
CA LYS A 29 -7.83 -26.93 7.70
C LYS A 29 -8.00 -26.21 6.35
N THR A 30 -7.89 -24.89 6.32
CA THR A 30 -8.14 -24.05 5.13
C THR A 30 -7.13 -24.24 4.01
N GLY A 31 -6.01 -24.95 4.24
CA GLY A 31 -4.91 -25.09 3.30
C GLY A 31 -4.05 -23.83 3.11
N LEU A 32 -4.42 -22.72 3.77
CA LEU A 32 -3.76 -21.42 3.66
C LEU A 32 -2.62 -21.22 4.65
N LEU A 33 -2.32 -22.21 5.50
CA LEU A 33 -1.33 -22.10 6.55
C LEU A 33 0.08 -21.77 6.00
N LYS A 34 0.51 -22.50 4.97
CA LYS A 34 1.84 -22.27 4.33
C LYS A 34 1.99 -20.88 3.75
N PRO A 35 1.06 -20.39 2.87
CA PRO A 35 1.19 -19.04 2.33
C PRO A 35 1.12 -17.95 3.40
N VAL A 36 0.32 -18.13 4.47
CA VAL A 36 0.25 -17.17 5.58
C VAL A 36 1.56 -17.15 6.38
N LEU A 37 2.13 -18.30 6.73
CA LEU A 37 3.43 -18.35 7.43
C LEU A 37 4.54 -17.70 6.61
N ILE A 38 4.64 -18.03 5.32
CA ILE A 38 5.64 -17.42 4.42
C ILE A 38 5.42 -15.90 4.34
N GLY A 39 4.17 -15.46 4.22
CA GLY A 39 3.81 -14.04 4.21
C GLY A 39 4.21 -13.33 5.50
N THR A 40 3.98 -13.95 6.66
CA THR A 40 4.34 -13.42 7.97
C THR A 40 5.85 -13.27 8.14
N VAL A 41 6.62 -14.32 7.81
CA VAL A 41 8.09 -14.25 7.87
C VAL A 41 8.62 -13.17 6.94
N ARG A 42 8.13 -13.11 5.71
CA ARG A 42 8.48 -12.06 4.76
C ARG A 42 8.15 -10.66 5.30
N MET A 43 6.98 -10.48 5.92
CA MET A 43 6.56 -9.22 6.53
C MET A 43 7.51 -8.79 7.64
N ILE A 44 7.88 -9.70 8.54
CA ILE A 44 8.80 -9.42 9.65
C ILE A 44 10.17 -8.98 9.11
N ILE A 45 10.73 -9.71 8.13
CA ILE A 45 12.00 -9.36 7.51
C ILE A 45 11.92 -7.98 6.82
N GLN A 46 10.84 -7.71 6.10
CA GLN A 46 10.64 -6.44 5.42
C GLN A 46 10.50 -5.28 6.41
N LEU A 47 9.77 -5.46 7.52
CA LEU A 47 9.63 -4.43 8.56
C LEU A 47 10.97 -4.14 9.23
N PHE A 48 11.78 -5.16 9.50
CA PHE A 48 13.11 -4.97 10.08
C PHE A 48 14.04 -4.21 9.14
N LEU A 49 14.05 -4.57 7.86
CA LEU A 49 14.84 -3.88 6.84
C LEU A 49 14.40 -2.41 6.67
N ILE A 50 13.08 -2.17 6.63
CA ILE A 50 12.54 -0.82 6.51
C ILE A 50 12.87 0.00 7.76
N GLY A 51 12.76 -0.58 8.96
CA GLY A 51 13.09 0.09 10.21
C GLY A 51 14.57 0.52 10.27
N ALA A 52 15.49 -0.38 9.88
CA ALA A 52 16.91 -0.06 9.78
C ALA A 52 17.19 1.04 8.74
N TYR A 53 16.52 0.97 7.59
CA TYR A 53 16.63 1.97 6.53
C TYR A 53 16.08 3.35 6.94
N LEU A 54 14.92 3.38 7.61
CA LEU A 54 14.32 4.63 8.11
C LEU A 54 15.22 5.32 9.13
N ARG A 55 15.88 4.56 10.01
CA ARG A 55 16.83 5.11 10.97
C ARG A 55 17.94 5.90 10.25
N PHE A 56 18.51 5.31 9.21
CA PHE A 56 19.53 5.96 8.38
C PHE A 56 19.00 7.23 7.69
N LEU A 57 17.75 7.17 7.20
CA LEU A 57 17.10 8.29 6.52
C LEU A 57 16.80 9.47 7.48
N PHE A 58 16.46 9.15 8.73
CA PHE A 58 16.20 10.16 9.77
C PHE A 58 17.46 10.89 10.20
N GLU A 59 18.61 10.22 10.19
CA GLU A 59 19.91 10.85 10.49
C GLU A 59 20.29 11.88 9.41
N TRP A 60 20.00 11.61 8.15
CA TRP A 60 20.33 12.52 7.05
C TRP A 60 19.36 13.70 6.93
N ASN A 61 18.12 13.54 7.31
CA ASN A 61 17.05 14.56 7.36
C ASN A 61 17.09 15.63 6.24
N ASN A 62 17.36 15.19 5.00
CA ASN A 62 17.46 16.08 3.86
C ASN A 62 16.11 16.11 3.12
N PRO A 63 15.46 17.30 2.97
CA PRO A 63 14.16 17.43 2.30
C PRO A 63 14.14 16.86 0.88
N PHE A 64 15.24 17.00 0.15
CA PHE A 64 15.33 16.51 -1.22
C PHE A 64 15.32 14.97 -1.29
N ILE A 65 16.02 14.32 -0.36
CA ILE A 65 16.04 12.85 -0.26
C ILE A 65 14.66 12.33 0.11
N ASN A 66 13.98 12.99 1.04
CA ASN A 66 12.63 12.64 1.47
C ASN A 66 11.62 12.73 0.32
N PHE A 67 11.71 13.78 -0.50
CA PHE A 67 10.85 13.96 -1.67
C PHE A 67 11.14 12.93 -2.76
N LEU A 68 12.42 12.67 -3.04
CA LEU A 68 12.84 11.61 -3.98
C LEU A 68 12.30 10.24 -3.56
N TRP A 69 12.32 9.98 -2.25
CA TRP A 69 11.77 8.73 -1.71
C TRP A 69 10.27 8.58 -1.97
N VAL A 70 9.48 9.65 -1.82
CA VAL A 70 8.05 9.64 -2.15
C VAL A 70 7.84 9.33 -3.63
N ILE A 71 8.65 9.86 -4.54
CA ILE A 71 8.56 9.54 -5.98
C ILE A 71 8.79 8.05 -6.22
N ILE A 72 9.80 7.47 -5.58
CA ILE A 72 10.07 6.02 -5.66
C ILE A 72 8.86 5.21 -5.12
N MET A 73 8.32 5.61 -3.97
CA MET A 73 7.14 4.96 -3.37
C MET A 73 5.93 5.01 -4.32
N VAL A 74 5.69 6.15 -4.97
CA VAL A 74 4.61 6.29 -5.98
C VAL A 74 4.81 5.33 -7.14
N GLY A 75 6.02 5.23 -7.67
CA GLY A 75 6.34 4.30 -8.76
C GLY A 75 6.07 2.84 -8.38
N VAL A 76 6.54 2.42 -7.20
CA VAL A 76 6.32 1.07 -6.67
C VAL A 76 4.83 0.80 -6.41
N ALA A 77 4.09 1.79 -5.88
CA ALA A 77 2.66 1.66 -5.64
C ALA A 77 1.88 1.52 -6.95
N ALA A 78 2.18 2.33 -7.96
CA ALA A 78 1.55 2.26 -9.27
C ALA A 78 1.82 0.90 -9.95
N GLU A 79 3.06 0.41 -9.91
CA GLU A 79 3.39 -0.91 -10.44
C GLU A 79 2.67 -2.03 -9.69
N THR A 80 2.58 -1.92 -8.36
CA THR A 80 1.86 -2.89 -7.53
C THR A 80 0.37 -2.90 -7.85
N ALA A 81 -0.25 -1.72 -8.05
CA ALA A 81 -1.65 -1.60 -8.45
C ALA A 81 -1.92 -2.32 -9.77
N LEU A 82 -1.10 -2.07 -10.79
CA LEU A 82 -1.24 -2.68 -12.11
C LEU A 82 -1.00 -4.20 -12.08
N THR A 83 -0.03 -4.64 -11.30
CA THR A 83 0.26 -6.08 -11.15
C THR A 83 -0.90 -6.82 -10.48
N ARG A 84 -1.49 -6.24 -9.44
CA ARG A 84 -2.63 -6.83 -8.71
C ARG A 84 -3.92 -6.82 -9.54
N THR A 85 -4.12 -5.82 -10.37
CA THR A 85 -5.31 -5.70 -11.25
C THR A 85 -5.15 -6.41 -12.59
N ARG A 86 -3.95 -6.94 -12.89
CA ARG A 86 -3.60 -7.59 -14.16
C ARG A 86 -3.86 -6.72 -15.40
N LEU A 87 -3.76 -5.41 -15.25
CA LEU A 87 -3.97 -4.45 -16.34
C LEU A 87 -2.69 -4.26 -17.19
N LYS A 88 -2.86 -3.76 -18.41
CA LYS A 88 -1.74 -3.49 -19.32
C LYS A 88 -0.88 -2.34 -18.79
N ARG A 89 0.36 -2.65 -18.39
CA ARG A 89 1.31 -1.70 -17.80
C ARG A 89 1.63 -0.52 -18.72
N GLY A 90 1.82 -0.79 -20.02
CA GLY A 90 2.31 0.22 -20.95
C GLY A 90 1.42 1.47 -21.12
N ILE A 91 0.10 1.32 -20.98
CA ILE A 91 -0.86 2.42 -21.19
C ILE A 91 -1.25 3.08 -19.87
N LEU A 92 -1.37 2.31 -18.81
CA LEU A 92 -1.95 2.76 -17.54
C LEU A 92 -0.91 3.16 -16.49
N MET A 93 0.37 2.87 -16.69
CA MET A 93 1.43 3.19 -15.73
C MET A 93 1.54 4.70 -15.47
N ILE A 94 1.61 5.50 -16.53
CA ILE A 94 1.77 6.96 -16.44
C ILE A 94 0.57 7.61 -15.77
N PRO A 95 -0.69 7.42 -16.24
CA PRO A 95 -1.84 8.09 -15.61
C PRO A 95 -2.07 7.66 -14.17
N ILE A 96 -1.85 6.40 -13.82
CA ILE A 96 -1.99 5.93 -12.44
C ILE A 96 -0.88 6.52 -11.55
N SER A 97 0.37 6.58 -12.03
CA SER A 97 1.47 7.19 -11.27
C SER A 97 1.22 8.68 -11.02
N ILE A 98 0.75 9.43 -12.03
CA ILE A 98 0.41 10.84 -11.88
C ILE A 98 -0.74 11.02 -10.89
N ALA A 99 -1.79 10.22 -10.99
CA ALA A 99 -2.93 10.29 -10.07
C ALA A 99 -2.48 10.00 -8.62
N PHE A 100 -1.65 8.99 -8.40
CA PHE A 100 -1.10 8.68 -7.09
C PHE A 100 -0.23 9.82 -6.56
N PHE A 101 0.68 10.33 -7.39
CA PHE A 101 1.57 11.43 -7.00
C PHE A 101 0.78 12.67 -6.58
N VAL A 102 -0.13 13.14 -7.43
CA VAL A 102 -0.94 14.33 -7.16
C VAL A 102 -1.75 14.17 -5.89
N THR A 103 -2.46 13.04 -5.74
CA THR A 103 -3.31 12.82 -4.56
C THR A 103 -2.48 12.71 -3.28
N VAL A 104 -1.38 11.95 -3.31
CA VAL A 104 -0.52 11.76 -2.12
C VAL A 104 0.14 13.06 -1.70
N VAL A 105 0.61 13.85 -2.66
CA VAL A 105 1.22 15.16 -2.36
C VAL A 105 0.18 16.13 -1.81
N LEU A 106 -0.99 16.25 -2.43
CA LEU A 106 -2.06 17.14 -1.94
C LEU A 106 -2.53 16.75 -0.54
N VAL A 107 -2.89 15.48 -0.34
CA VAL A 107 -3.41 15.01 0.94
C VAL A 107 -2.32 15.02 2.01
N GLY A 108 -1.10 14.61 1.66
CA GLY A 108 0.05 14.59 2.58
C GLY A 108 0.44 15.98 3.06
N LEU A 109 0.56 16.96 2.15
CA LEU A 109 0.87 18.35 2.51
C LEU A 109 -0.26 18.99 3.32
N TYR A 110 -1.51 18.73 2.95
CA TYR A 110 -2.66 19.19 3.73
C TYR A 110 -2.60 18.62 5.16
N PHE A 111 -2.37 17.33 5.30
CA PHE A 111 -2.34 16.68 6.61
C PHE A 111 -1.18 17.18 7.48
N LEU A 112 0.04 17.27 6.92
CA LEU A 112 1.22 17.73 7.65
C LEU A 112 1.14 19.23 7.99
N GLY A 113 0.64 20.07 7.07
CA GLY A 113 0.59 21.52 7.24
C GLY A 113 -0.58 21.99 8.09
N PHE A 114 -1.79 21.48 7.83
CA PHE A 114 -3.00 21.97 8.50
C PHE A 114 -3.41 21.14 9.72
N VAL A 115 -3.27 19.82 9.66
CA VAL A 115 -3.74 18.94 10.76
C VAL A 115 -2.67 18.83 11.84
N LEU A 116 -1.44 18.49 11.46
CA LEU A 116 -0.34 18.33 12.42
C LEU A 116 0.34 19.65 12.79
N LYS A 117 0.16 20.71 12.00
CA LYS A 117 0.74 22.05 12.22
C LYS A 117 2.23 21.99 12.60
N LEU A 118 2.99 21.20 11.86
CA LEU A 118 4.42 21.01 12.09
C LEU A 118 5.18 22.25 11.62
N ASP A 119 6.06 22.77 12.47
CA ASP A 119 6.98 23.87 12.11
C ASP A 119 7.91 23.49 10.95
N ASN A 120 8.24 22.21 10.85
CA ASN A 120 9.05 21.67 9.76
C ASN A 120 8.34 20.48 9.08
N ILE A 121 7.58 20.77 8.02
CA ILE A 121 6.75 19.81 7.26
C ILE A 121 7.62 18.71 6.63
N PHE A 122 8.87 19.01 6.29
CA PHE A 122 9.79 18.10 5.61
C PHE A 122 10.62 17.23 6.56
N SER A 123 10.32 17.24 7.87
CA SER A 123 10.97 16.34 8.81
C SER A 123 10.74 14.89 8.43
N ALA A 124 11.78 14.12 8.13
CA ALA A 124 11.72 12.74 7.67
C ALA A 124 10.90 11.86 8.61
N GLN A 125 10.96 12.13 9.92
CA GLN A 125 10.28 11.38 10.97
C GLN A 125 8.75 11.36 10.83
N TYR A 126 8.16 12.44 10.32
CA TYR A 126 6.71 12.55 10.11
C TYR A 126 6.33 12.40 8.64
N PHE A 127 7.13 12.98 7.76
CA PHE A 127 6.90 13.01 6.34
C PHE A 127 6.78 11.61 5.74
N ILE A 128 7.77 10.75 5.96
CA ILE A 128 7.81 9.42 5.33
C ILE A 128 6.72 8.49 5.85
N PRO A 129 6.48 8.34 7.17
CA PRO A 129 5.40 7.50 7.65
C PRO A 129 4.01 7.96 7.21
N VAL A 130 3.73 9.27 7.25
CA VAL A 130 2.43 9.82 6.83
C VAL A 130 2.19 9.56 5.35
N PHE A 131 3.16 9.85 4.48
CA PHE A 131 3.05 9.56 3.06
C PHE A 131 2.92 8.06 2.78
N GLY A 132 3.62 7.22 3.56
CA GLY A 132 3.51 5.76 3.48
C GLY A 132 2.11 5.24 3.82
N ILE A 133 1.49 5.74 4.89
CA ILE A 133 0.13 5.37 5.29
C ILE A 133 -0.89 5.79 4.23
N ILE A 134 -0.81 7.04 3.75
CA ILE A 134 -1.69 7.56 2.69
C ILE A 134 -1.56 6.70 1.43
N MET A 135 -0.33 6.41 1.01
CA MET A 135 -0.05 5.60 -0.16
C MET A 135 -0.58 4.16 -0.03
N GLY A 136 -0.38 3.54 1.13
CA GLY A 136 -0.85 2.18 1.39
C GLY A 136 -2.37 2.07 1.32
N ASN A 137 -3.09 3.02 1.93
CA ASN A 137 -4.55 3.08 1.89
C ASN A 137 -5.05 3.34 0.46
N MET A 138 -4.45 4.31 -0.23
CA MET A 138 -4.76 4.61 -1.62
C MET A 138 -4.58 3.40 -2.53
N LEU A 139 -3.48 2.68 -2.38
CA LEU A 139 -3.19 1.48 -3.17
C LEU A 139 -4.31 0.45 -3.01
N GLY A 140 -4.74 0.18 -1.77
CA GLY A 140 -5.82 -0.78 -1.49
C GLY A 140 -7.12 -0.39 -2.18
N VAL A 141 -7.57 0.85 -2.01
CA VAL A 141 -8.82 1.36 -2.60
C VAL A 141 -8.75 1.38 -4.14
N ASN A 142 -7.63 1.83 -4.71
CA ASN A 142 -7.47 1.86 -6.17
C ASN A 142 -7.44 0.46 -6.80
N VAL A 143 -6.81 -0.52 -6.16
CA VAL A 143 -6.84 -1.91 -6.65
C VAL A 143 -8.26 -2.45 -6.70
N ILE A 144 -9.06 -2.21 -5.66
CA ILE A 144 -10.47 -2.63 -5.63
C ILE A 144 -11.28 -1.88 -6.68
N GLY A 145 -11.15 -0.55 -6.75
CA GLY A 145 -11.85 0.29 -7.71
C GLY A 145 -11.57 -0.09 -9.16
N LEU A 146 -10.31 -0.26 -9.53
CA LEU A 146 -9.90 -0.67 -10.85
C LEU A 146 -10.44 -2.06 -11.21
N ASN A 147 -10.34 -3.03 -10.30
CA ASN A 147 -10.87 -4.37 -10.53
C ASN A 147 -12.38 -4.34 -10.77
N THR A 148 -13.13 -3.60 -9.96
CA THR A 148 -14.58 -3.48 -10.08
C THR A 148 -14.97 -2.79 -11.38
N TYR A 149 -14.31 -1.68 -11.72
CA TYR A 149 -14.56 -0.94 -12.94
C TYR A 149 -14.33 -1.79 -14.21
N TYR A 150 -13.19 -2.45 -14.31
CA TYR A 150 -12.88 -3.29 -15.46
C TYR A 150 -13.70 -4.59 -15.51
N ALA A 151 -14.11 -5.13 -14.37
CA ALA A 151 -15.05 -6.25 -14.32
C ALA A 151 -16.44 -5.84 -14.85
N GLY A 152 -16.91 -4.65 -14.47
CA GLY A 152 -18.15 -4.05 -14.99
C GLY A 152 -18.09 -3.86 -16.50
N LEU A 153 -17.03 -3.21 -17.00
CA LEU A 153 -16.83 -3.02 -18.45
C LEU A 153 -16.86 -4.33 -19.24
N ARG A 154 -16.19 -5.36 -18.74
CA ARG A 154 -16.21 -6.69 -19.42
C ARG A 154 -17.60 -7.27 -19.47
N ARG A 155 -18.37 -7.14 -18.40
CA ARG A 155 -19.75 -7.64 -18.31
C ARG A 155 -20.65 -6.92 -19.31
N ASP A 156 -20.54 -5.61 -19.40
CA ASP A 156 -21.35 -4.78 -20.29
C ASP A 156 -20.96 -5.04 -21.77
N CYS A 157 -19.67 -5.14 -22.09
CA CYS A 157 -19.22 -5.52 -23.42
C CYS A 157 -19.77 -6.88 -23.87
N LEU A 158 -19.82 -7.87 -22.98
CA LEU A 158 -20.39 -9.18 -23.29
C LEU A 158 -21.89 -9.13 -23.54
N LEU A 159 -22.63 -8.24 -22.85
CA LEU A 159 -24.05 -8.02 -23.08
C LEU A 159 -24.34 -7.45 -24.49
N TYR A 160 -23.49 -6.53 -24.99
CA TYR A 160 -23.66 -5.95 -26.32
C TYR A 160 -23.18 -6.87 -27.46
N THR A 161 -22.28 -7.80 -27.17
CA THR A 161 -21.75 -8.75 -28.17
C THR A 161 -22.51 -10.10 -28.18
N SER A 162 -23.37 -10.34 -27.19
CA SER A 162 -24.24 -11.54 -27.17
C SER A 162 -25.35 -11.40 -28.21
N PRO A 163 -25.48 -12.33 -29.17
CA PRO A 163 -26.59 -12.31 -30.14
C PRO A 163 -27.92 -12.34 -29.39
N SER A 164 -28.79 -11.40 -29.76
CA SER A 164 -30.15 -11.35 -29.20
C SER A 164 -30.88 -12.66 -29.46
N PRO A 165 -31.71 -13.15 -28.54
CA PRO A 165 -32.60 -14.30 -28.82
C PRO A 165 -33.46 -14.12 -30.07
N ARG A 166 -33.66 -12.87 -30.51
CA ARG A 166 -34.38 -12.53 -31.76
C ARG A 166 -33.60 -12.76 -33.06
N ASP A 167 -32.28 -12.85 -32.98
CA ASP A 167 -31.41 -13.08 -34.14
C ASP A 167 -31.25 -14.59 -34.49
N ARG A 168 -31.99 -15.45 -33.78
CA ARG A 168 -32.00 -16.92 -33.96
C ARG A 168 -33.17 -17.44 -34.81
N THR A 169 -33.98 -16.57 -35.36
CA THR A 169 -35.09 -16.97 -36.29
C THR A 169 -34.79 -16.66 -37.68
#